data_be11c6c98a9c704da9e645a725dbbbe0
#
_entry.id   be11c6c98a9c704da9e645a725dbbbe0
#
_cell.length_a   1.000
_cell.length_b   1.000
_cell.length_c   1.000
_cell.angle_alpha   90.00
_cell.angle_beta   90.00
_cell.angle_gamma   90.00
#
_symmetry.space_group_name_H-M   'P 1'
#
loop_
_entity.id
_entity.type
_entity.pdbx_description
1 polymer ?
#
loop_
_entity_poly.entity_id
_entity_poly.type
_entity_poly.pdbx_seq_one_letter_code
_entity_poly.pdbx_strand_id
1 'polypeptide(L)'
;MEIGIFAKTFVRPTVGETLDAVAEHGLRTVQFNLSCVGLPTLPDAVDPVVVKSIRRAFDERDMTMAAISGTFNMINPDRRARADGLRRLGVLASICHDLGTNVITLCTGTRDPDDMWRAHPDNQAPTARGDLAATLDRALLYAEQYDVTLAIEPEVNNVVSTADEARRLLETFNTSRLRLVLDAANLIRPIKLPYMSAILNDAFSLLGSYIVLAHAKDVSRDGAPGKTAPGQGDLDFDSYLSKLAASGYKGPLIIHGLDESQVPASIAFLREKLAAVGAQAG
;
A
#
# COMPACT_ATOMS: atom_id res chain seq x y z
N MET A 1 2.28 -1.12 -17.55
CA MET A 1 2.53 -0.88 -16.11
C MET A 1 3.94 -1.34 -15.80
N GLU A 2 4.71 -0.56 -15.06
CA GLU A 2 6.04 -0.93 -14.58
C GLU A 2 5.90 -1.81 -13.32
N ILE A 3 6.78 -2.81 -13.16
CA ILE A 3 6.84 -3.62 -11.95
C ILE A 3 7.79 -2.93 -10.97
N GLY A 4 7.31 -2.69 -9.77
CA GLY A 4 8.10 -2.24 -8.63
C GLY A 4 8.03 -3.24 -7.48
N ILE A 5 8.67 -2.91 -6.36
CA ILE A 5 8.69 -3.78 -5.19
C ILE A 5 8.68 -2.97 -3.89
N PHE A 6 8.16 -3.54 -2.83
CA PHE A 6 8.29 -2.98 -1.49
C PHE A 6 9.72 -3.19 -0.97
N ALA A 7 10.49 -2.10 -0.84
CA ALA A 7 11.92 -2.14 -0.54
C ALA A 7 12.27 -2.96 0.72
N LYS A 8 11.40 -2.99 1.73
CA LYS A 8 11.60 -3.77 2.97
C LYS A 8 11.67 -5.29 2.77
N THR A 9 11.38 -5.79 1.56
CA THR A 9 11.61 -7.19 1.20
C THR A 9 13.10 -7.55 1.29
N PHE A 10 13.97 -6.58 1.05
CA PHE A 10 15.42 -6.73 1.09
C PHE A 10 15.97 -6.16 2.39
N VAL A 11 16.44 -7.02 3.28
CA VAL A 11 17.04 -6.61 4.55
C VAL A 11 18.54 -6.43 4.35
N ARG A 12 19.00 -5.18 4.35
CA ARG A 12 20.42 -4.80 4.15
C ARG A 12 20.84 -3.77 5.19
N PRO A 13 22.16 -3.64 5.48
CA PRO A 13 22.69 -2.68 6.44
C PRO A 13 22.44 -1.21 6.07
N THR A 14 22.42 -0.89 4.78
CA THR A 14 22.26 0.48 4.27
C THR A 14 21.16 0.59 3.23
N VAL A 15 20.63 1.80 3.06
CA VAL A 15 19.66 2.08 1.99
C VAL A 15 20.25 1.82 0.59
N GLY A 16 21.54 2.16 0.40
CA GLY A 16 22.24 1.89 -0.86
C GLY A 16 22.22 0.41 -1.21
N GLU A 17 22.65 -0.46 -0.29
CA GLU A 17 22.63 -1.91 -0.48
C GLU A 17 21.22 -2.48 -0.67
N THR A 18 20.20 -1.91 0.02
CA THR A 18 18.79 -2.29 -0.21
C THR A 18 18.38 -1.98 -1.65
N LEU A 19 18.72 -0.79 -2.15
CA LEU A 19 18.38 -0.39 -3.52
C LEU A 19 19.22 -1.14 -4.57
N ASP A 20 20.47 -1.47 -4.27
CA ASP A 20 21.30 -2.33 -5.14
C ASP A 20 20.67 -3.72 -5.29
N ALA A 21 20.21 -4.32 -4.19
CA ALA A 21 19.50 -5.60 -4.24
C ALA A 21 18.20 -5.53 -5.06
N VAL A 22 17.46 -4.43 -4.99
CA VAL A 22 16.29 -4.19 -5.88
C VAL A 22 16.74 -4.11 -7.34
N ALA A 23 17.81 -3.36 -7.62
CA ALA A 23 18.34 -3.14 -8.98
C ALA A 23 18.87 -4.43 -9.62
N GLU A 24 19.44 -5.36 -8.86
CA GLU A 24 19.90 -6.67 -9.31
C GLU A 24 18.77 -7.52 -9.92
N HIS A 25 17.51 -7.29 -9.49
CA HIS A 25 16.32 -7.91 -10.08
C HIS A 25 15.76 -7.16 -11.30
N GLY A 26 16.44 -6.10 -11.76
CA GLY A 26 16.01 -5.27 -12.89
C GLY A 26 14.78 -4.40 -12.58
N LEU A 27 14.60 -4.03 -11.32
CA LEU A 27 13.56 -3.11 -10.85
C LEU A 27 14.14 -1.73 -10.58
N ARG A 28 13.33 -0.68 -10.82
CA ARG A 28 13.72 0.72 -10.61
C ARG A 28 12.72 1.50 -9.75
N THR A 29 11.54 0.93 -9.49
CA THR A 29 10.46 1.58 -8.75
C THR A 29 10.20 0.84 -7.45
N VAL A 30 10.11 1.59 -6.35
CA VAL A 30 9.89 1.01 -5.03
C VAL A 30 8.81 1.75 -4.25
N GLN A 31 8.08 1.00 -3.42
CA GLN A 31 7.45 1.53 -2.23
C GLN A 31 8.46 1.45 -1.09
N PHE A 32 8.70 2.56 -0.43
CA PHE A 32 9.73 2.66 0.62
C PHE A 32 9.12 2.58 2.02
N ASN A 33 9.95 2.22 2.99
CA ASN A 33 9.63 2.29 4.42
C ASN A 33 10.88 2.75 5.17
N LEU A 34 10.73 3.65 6.13
CA LEU A 34 11.86 4.15 6.92
C LEU A 34 12.56 3.06 7.75
N SER A 35 11.93 1.89 7.92
CA SER A 35 12.59 0.71 8.51
C SER A 35 13.79 0.23 7.71
N CYS A 36 13.88 0.52 6.41
CA CYS A 36 15.04 0.22 5.57
C CYS A 36 16.30 1.04 5.96
N VAL A 37 16.15 2.05 6.81
CA VAL A 37 17.26 2.84 7.36
C VAL A 37 17.30 2.76 8.89
N GLY A 38 16.70 1.72 9.49
CA GLY A 38 16.71 1.46 10.93
C GLY A 38 15.80 2.37 11.76
N LEU A 39 14.91 3.16 11.12
CA LEU A 39 13.93 3.99 11.80
C LEU A 39 12.58 3.26 11.92
N PRO A 40 11.71 3.61 12.88
CA PRO A 40 10.31 3.19 12.85
C PRO A 40 9.63 3.64 11.54
N THR A 41 8.58 2.92 11.11
CA THR A 41 7.75 3.34 9.94
C THR A 41 7.26 4.78 10.08
N LEU A 42 6.86 5.16 11.31
CA LEU A 42 6.50 6.53 11.68
C LEU A 42 7.37 6.97 12.86
N PRO A 43 8.47 7.67 12.63
CA PRO A 43 9.36 8.16 13.68
C PRO A 43 8.83 9.45 14.30
N ASP A 44 9.34 9.79 15.49
CA ASP A 44 9.04 11.07 16.16
C ASP A 44 9.70 12.27 15.50
N ALA A 45 10.84 12.06 14.84
CA ALA A 45 11.57 13.02 14.03
C ALA A 45 12.48 12.25 13.05
N VAL A 46 12.88 12.88 11.95
CA VAL A 46 13.89 12.38 11.01
C VAL A 46 14.98 13.43 10.86
N ASP A 47 16.24 13.02 11.05
CA ASP A 47 17.37 13.92 10.81
C ASP A 47 17.42 14.29 9.31
N PRO A 48 17.51 15.59 8.96
CA PRO A 48 17.67 16.04 7.58
C PRO A 48 18.84 15.39 6.82
N VAL A 49 19.88 14.98 7.53
CA VAL A 49 21.02 14.24 6.95
C VAL A 49 20.57 12.87 6.45
N VAL A 50 19.71 12.18 7.22
CA VAL A 50 19.13 10.88 6.81
C VAL A 50 18.22 11.06 5.59
N VAL A 51 17.35 12.08 5.57
CA VAL A 51 16.48 12.38 4.43
C VAL A 51 17.32 12.59 3.16
N LYS A 52 18.35 13.43 3.23
CA LYS A 52 19.26 13.69 2.11
C LYS A 52 20.01 12.42 1.67
N SER A 53 20.42 11.58 2.61
CA SER A 53 21.12 10.33 2.28
C SER A 53 20.22 9.34 1.55
N ILE A 54 18.95 9.23 1.95
CA ILE A 54 17.95 8.42 1.25
C ILE A 54 17.76 8.97 -0.17
N ARG A 55 17.43 10.26 -0.31
CA ARG A 55 17.22 10.88 -1.62
C ARG A 55 18.41 10.65 -2.55
N ARG A 56 19.62 10.93 -2.09
CA ARG A 56 20.84 10.70 -2.83
C ARG A 56 21.01 9.24 -3.27
N ALA A 57 20.71 8.26 -2.40
CA ALA A 57 20.82 6.84 -2.74
C ALA A 57 19.88 6.45 -3.89
N PHE A 58 18.68 7.04 -3.95
CA PHE A 58 17.75 6.89 -5.07
C PHE A 58 18.27 7.54 -6.35
N ASP A 59 18.75 8.79 -6.27
CA ASP A 59 19.24 9.54 -7.43
C ASP A 59 20.47 8.87 -8.06
N GLU A 60 21.42 8.41 -7.25
CA GLU A 60 22.63 7.71 -7.72
C GLU A 60 22.32 6.39 -8.48
N ARG A 61 21.12 5.84 -8.31
CA ARG A 61 20.68 4.57 -8.92
C ARG A 61 19.59 4.73 -9.98
N ASP A 62 19.21 5.97 -10.28
CA ASP A 62 18.09 6.27 -11.18
C ASP A 62 16.82 5.49 -10.77
N MET A 63 16.49 5.53 -9.47
CA MET A 63 15.34 4.86 -8.90
C MET A 63 14.23 5.82 -8.51
N THR A 64 12.99 5.34 -8.60
CA THR A 64 11.79 6.09 -8.24
C THR A 64 11.18 5.56 -6.93
N MET A 65 10.93 6.46 -5.99
CA MET A 65 10.09 6.18 -4.83
C MET A 65 8.62 6.45 -5.19
N ALA A 66 7.88 5.40 -5.55
CA ALA A 66 6.47 5.53 -5.91
C ALA A 66 5.58 5.95 -4.74
N ALA A 67 5.91 5.49 -3.55
CA ALA A 67 5.21 5.82 -2.31
C ALA A 67 6.10 5.53 -1.10
N ILE A 68 5.74 6.13 0.04
CA ILE A 68 6.32 5.79 1.34
C ILE A 68 5.23 5.27 2.29
N SER A 69 5.55 4.27 3.10
CA SER A 69 4.62 3.71 4.07
C SER A 69 4.49 4.60 5.29
N GLY A 70 3.25 4.99 5.62
CA GLY A 70 2.89 5.74 6.82
C GLY A 70 1.86 5.00 7.69
N THR A 71 1.85 3.65 7.63
CA THR A 71 0.83 2.83 8.27
C THR A 71 0.89 2.90 9.80
N PHE A 72 -0.26 3.14 10.42
CA PHE A 72 -0.52 3.01 11.85
C PHE A 72 -1.99 2.64 12.08
N ASN A 73 -2.33 2.19 13.27
CA ASN A 73 -3.71 1.81 13.60
C ASN A 73 -4.58 3.08 13.80
N MET A 74 -5.26 3.53 12.73
CA MET A 74 -6.07 4.76 12.71
C MET A 74 -7.29 4.70 13.62
N ILE A 75 -7.71 3.51 14.04
CA ILE A 75 -8.83 3.30 14.95
C ILE A 75 -8.45 2.54 16.23
N ASN A 76 -7.16 2.53 16.59
CA ASN A 76 -6.73 1.96 17.86
C ASN A 76 -7.66 2.44 19.00
N PRO A 77 -8.14 1.55 19.87
CA PRO A 77 -9.04 1.95 20.96
C PRO A 77 -8.39 3.00 21.91
N ASP A 78 -7.06 3.00 22.05
CA ASP A 78 -6.36 4.05 22.77
C ASP A 78 -6.25 5.33 21.92
N ARG A 79 -6.91 6.39 22.41
CA ARG A 79 -6.88 7.72 21.77
C ARG A 79 -5.48 8.35 21.75
N ARG A 80 -4.61 8.02 22.74
CA ARG A 80 -3.22 8.52 22.76
C ARG A 80 -2.43 7.88 21.63
N ALA A 81 -2.55 6.57 21.44
CA ALA A 81 -1.89 5.87 20.35
C ALA A 81 -2.30 6.44 18.98
N ARG A 82 -3.60 6.78 18.78
CA ARG A 82 -4.06 7.45 17.56
C ARG A 82 -3.47 8.86 17.40
N ALA A 83 -3.42 9.65 18.48
CA ALA A 83 -2.85 11.00 18.45
C ALA A 83 -1.34 10.98 18.13
N ASP A 84 -0.60 10.04 18.71
CA ASP A 84 0.82 9.83 18.44
C ASP A 84 1.05 9.40 16.99
N GLY A 85 0.24 8.47 16.47
CA GLY A 85 0.29 8.07 15.06
C GLY A 85 0.06 9.25 14.11
N LEU A 86 -0.93 10.09 14.39
CA LEU A 86 -1.20 11.31 13.62
C LEU A 86 -0.03 12.30 13.67
N ARG A 87 0.52 12.56 14.84
CA ARG A 87 1.67 13.47 14.96
C ARG A 87 2.85 13.00 14.14
N ARG A 88 3.17 11.70 14.21
CA ARG A 88 4.25 11.07 13.44
C ARG A 88 3.96 11.05 11.94
N LEU A 89 2.69 10.88 11.53
CA LEU A 89 2.29 11.04 10.13
C LEU A 89 2.58 12.46 9.64
N GLY A 90 2.35 13.50 10.47
CA GLY A 90 2.73 14.87 10.15
C GLY A 90 4.22 15.03 9.92
N VAL A 91 5.07 14.36 10.72
CA VAL A 91 6.53 14.33 10.50
C VAL A 91 6.86 13.68 9.15
N LEU A 92 6.26 12.52 8.84
CA LEU A 92 6.50 11.85 7.56
C LEU A 92 6.03 12.71 6.38
N ALA A 93 4.85 13.32 6.48
CA ALA A 93 4.31 14.19 5.43
C ALA A 93 5.25 15.39 5.15
N SER A 94 5.86 15.98 6.19
CA SER A 94 6.73 17.13 6.05
C SER A 94 8.04 16.87 5.29
N ILE A 95 8.48 15.61 5.19
CA ILE A 95 9.70 15.21 4.49
C ILE A 95 9.46 14.47 3.19
N CYS A 96 8.19 14.24 2.83
CA CYS A 96 7.81 13.36 1.72
C CYS A 96 8.41 13.82 0.37
N HIS A 97 8.32 15.12 0.09
CA HIS A 97 8.88 15.70 -1.13
C HIS A 97 10.42 15.64 -1.18
N ASP A 98 11.06 15.87 -0.05
CA ASP A 98 12.53 15.77 0.06
C ASP A 98 13.01 14.33 -0.16
N LEU A 99 12.17 13.32 0.13
CA LEU A 99 12.42 11.93 -0.18
C LEU A 99 12.16 11.58 -1.66
N GLY A 100 11.46 12.44 -2.39
CA GLY A 100 11.15 12.27 -3.81
C GLY A 100 9.85 11.56 -4.13
N THR A 101 8.89 11.59 -3.20
CA THR A 101 7.52 11.11 -3.42
C THR A 101 6.52 12.08 -2.82
N ASN A 102 5.26 11.99 -3.26
CA ASN A 102 4.14 12.71 -2.66
C ASN A 102 3.00 11.76 -2.25
N VAL A 103 3.24 10.43 -2.24
CA VAL A 103 2.23 9.43 -1.88
C VAL A 103 2.64 8.74 -0.58
N ILE A 104 1.75 8.80 0.42
CA ILE A 104 1.90 8.09 1.69
C ILE A 104 0.84 6.98 1.75
N THR A 105 1.26 5.73 1.87
CA THR A 105 0.32 4.60 2.01
C THR A 105 -0.11 4.43 3.46
N LEU A 106 -1.41 4.19 3.67
CA LEU A 106 -2.04 4.01 4.97
C LEU A 106 -2.92 2.76 4.98
N CYS A 107 -3.07 2.14 6.13
CA CYS A 107 -4.17 1.21 6.42
C CYS A 107 -5.21 1.90 7.29
N THR A 108 -6.43 1.34 7.36
CA THR A 108 -7.50 1.93 8.17
C THR A 108 -7.53 1.41 9.61
N GLY A 109 -6.83 0.31 9.89
CA GLY A 109 -6.64 -0.24 11.22
C GLY A 109 -7.82 -1.06 11.76
N THR A 110 -7.68 -1.48 12.99
CA THR A 110 -8.60 -2.38 13.70
C THR A 110 -8.80 -1.95 15.15
N ARG A 111 -9.85 -2.44 15.80
CA ARG A 111 -10.10 -2.28 17.25
C ARG A 111 -9.21 -3.19 18.10
N ASP A 112 -8.40 -4.05 17.50
CA ASP A 112 -7.39 -4.80 18.26
C ASP A 112 -6.30 -3.82 18.77
N PRO A 113 -6.04 -3.76 20.08
CA PRO A 113 -5.09 -2.80 20.64
C PRO A 113 -3.63 -3.18 20.38
N ASP A 114 -3.36 -4.47 20.15
CA ASP A 114 -1.99 -5.03 20.13
C ASP A 114 -1.49 -5.32 18.72
N ASP A 115 -2.42 -5.64 17.79
CA ASP A 115 -2.07 -6.01 16.41
C ASP A 115 -3.01 -5.34 15.42
N MET A 116 -2.52 -4.33 14.71
CA MET A 116 -3.28 -3.56 13.72
C MET A 116 -3.71 -4.36 12.48
N TRP A 117 -3.26 -5.60 12.34
CA TRP A 117 -3.58 -6.51 11.24
C TRP A 117 -4.56 -7.61 11.65
N ARG A 118 -4.87 -7.72 12.95
CA ARG A 118 -5.81 -8.71 13.48
C ARG A 118 -7.24 -8.20 13.38
N ALA A 119 -8.12 -9.03 12.82
CA ALA A 119 -9.56 -8.72 12.80
C ALA A 119 -10.12 -8.61 14.22
N HIS A 120 -11.03 -7.65 14.43
CA HIS A 120 -11.73 -7.47 15.69
C HIS A 120 -13.23 -7.28 15.46
N PRO A 121 -14.13 -7.90 16.25
CA PRO A 121 -15.57 -7.79 16.04
C PRO A 121 -16.07 -6.33 16.10
N ASP A 122 -15.49 -5.50 16.94
CA ASP A 122 -15.87 -4.10 17.08
C ASP A 122 -15.43 -3.21 15.90
N ASN A 123 -14.74 -3.73 14.89
CA ASN A 123 -14.49 -3.00 13.64
C ASN A 123 -15.81 -2.63 12.94
N GLN A 124 -16.88 -3.40 13.16
CA GLN A 124 -18.19 -3.12 12.59
C GLN A 124 -19.02 -2.10 13.42
N ALA A 125 -18.55 -1.72 14.61
CA ALA A 125 -19.26 -0.77 15.44
C ALA A 125 -19.31 0.64 14.79
N PRO A 126 -20.40 1.39 14.91
CA PRO A 126 -20.47 2.76 14.38
C PRO A 126 -19.37 3.68 14.92
N THR A 127 -18.92 3.45 16.18
CA THR A 127 -17.83 4.18 16.79
C THR A 127 -16.47 3.96 16.12
N ALA A 128 -16.25 2.79 15.52
CA ALA A 128 -15.02 2.51 14.76
C ALA A 128 -14.92 3.39 13.51
N ARG A 129 -16.03 3.52 12.76
CA ARG A 129 -16.11 4.42 11.60
C ARG A 129 -16.01 5.89 12.00
N GLY A 130 -16.63 6.28 13.11
CA GLY A 130 -16.49 7.63 13.66
C GLY A 130 -15.06 7.99 14.04
N ASP A 131 -14.34 7.07 14.70
CA ASP A 131 -12.94 7.27 15.04
C ASP A 131 -12.04 7.32 13.79
N LEU A 132 -12.33 6.51 12.75
CA LEU A 132 -11.61 6.59 11.48
C LEU A 132 -11.83 7.96 10.82
N ALA A 133 -13.08 8.42 10.73
CA ALA A 133 -13.40 9.71 10.15
C ALA A 133 -12.66 10.85 10.88
N ALA A 134 -12.72 10.86 12.21
CA ALA A 134 -12.03 11.88 13.01
C ALA A 134 -10.49 11.82 12.87
N THR A 135 -9.92 10.65 12.67
CA THR A 135 -8.48 10.49 12.44
C THR A 135 -8.09 10.97 11.05
N LEU A 136 -8.89 10.61 10.03
CA LEU A 136 -8.66 11.05 8.64
C LEU A 136 -8.84 12.56 8.46
N ASP A 137 -9.83 13.19 9.10
CA ASP A 137 -9.98 14.65 9.08
C ASP A 137 -8.67 15.35 9.47
N ARG A 138 -8.03 14.87 10.53
CA ARG A 138 -6.76 15.44 10.99
C ARG A 138 -5.59 15.07 10.09
N ALA A 139 -5.55 13.85 9.56
CA ALA A 139 -4.51 13.40 8.63
C ALA A 139 -4.55 14.22 7.33
N LEU A 140 -5.75 14.55 6.84
CA LEU A 140 -5.94 15.34 5.63
C LEU A 140 -5.46 16.79 5.79
N LEU A 141 -5.44 17.37 7.00
CA LEU A 141 -4.82 18.67 7.23
C LEU A 141 -3.32 18.64 6.92
N TYR A 142 -2.61 17.55 7.28
CA TYR A 142 -1.21 17.38 6.89
C TYR A 142 -1.07 17.16 5.38
N ALA A 143 -1.98 16.40 4.77
CA ALA A 143 -1.96 16.19 3.34
C ALA A 143 -2.09 17.50 2.54
N GLU A 144 -2.98 18.39 2.97
CA GLU A 144 -3.11 19.74 2.39
C GLU A 144 -1.88 20.61 2.68
N GLN A 145 -1.42 20.64 3.93
CA GLN A 145 -0.29 21.47 4.36
C GLN A 145 1.00 21.14 3.60
N TYR A 146 1.24 19.85 3.35
CA TYR A 146 2.49 19.36 2.76
C TYR A 146 2.34 18.88 1.31
N ASP A 147 1.20 19.15 0.68
CA ASP A 147 0.91 18.78 -0.72
C ASP A 147 1.14 17.28 -1.02
N VAL A 148 0.73 16.40 -0.11
CA VAL A 148 0.85 14.96 -0.27
C VAL A 148 -0.50 14.29 -0.47
N THR A 149 -0.49 13.08 -1.04
CA THR A 149 -1.66 12.22 -1.20
C THR A 149 -1.61 11.10 -0.17
N LEU A 150 -2.67 10.94 0.60
CA LEU A 150 -2.87 9.80 1.50
C LEU A 150 -3.59 8.70 0.72
N ALA A 151 -2.93 7.57 0.53
CA ALA A 151 -3.47 6.43 -0.20
C ALA A 151 -3.84 5.32 0.80
N ILE A 152 -5.13 5.15 1.08
CA ILE A 152 -5.61 4.08 1.97
C ILE A 152 -5.65 2.75 1.24
N GLU A 153 -5.28 1.68 1.94
CA GLU A 153 -5.37 0.31 1.47
C GLU A 153 -6.51 -0.40 2.22
N PRO A 154 -7.61 -0.77 1.54
CA PRO A 154 -8.64 -1.61 2.14
C PRO A 154 -8.10 -3.01 2.42
N GLU A 155 -8.39 -3.52 3.62
CA GLU A 155 -7.97 -4.85 4.04
C GLU A 155 -9.07 -5.60 4.77
N VAL A 156 -9.21 -6.89 4.48
CA VAL A 156 -10.28 -7.75 5.02
C VAL A 156 -10.36 -7.78 6.56
N ASN A 157 -9.30 -7.43 7.26
CA ASN A 157 -9.25 -7.41 8.72
C ASN A 157 -9.37 -6.00 9.31
N ASN A 158 -9.39 -4.97 8.47
CA ASN A 158 -9.49 -3.58 8.90
C ASN A 158 -10.95 -3.10 8.93
N VAL A 159 -11.17 -1.88 9.44
CA VAL A 159 -12.49 -1.25 9.50
C VAL A 159 -13.04 -0.92 8.11
N VAL A 160 -12.17 -0.67 7.12
CA VAL A 160 -12.51 -0.60 5.70
C VAL A 160 -12.00 -1.86 5.04
N SER A 161 -12.90 -2.80 4.80
CA SER A 161 -12.57 -4.17 4.40
C SER A 161 -13.16 -4.57 3.04
N THR A 162 -13.95 -3.70 2.43
CA THR A 162 -14.62 -3.95 1.15
C THR A 162 -14.51 -2.73 0.24
N ALA A 163 -14.70 -2.96 -1.07
CA ALA A 163 -14.72 -1.89 -2.06
C ALA A 163 -15.83 -0.86 -1.78
N ASP A 164 -16.98 -1.31 -1.35
CA ASP A 164 -18.14 -0.47 -1.03
C ASP A 164 -17.88 0.42 0.20
N GLU A 165 -17.23 -0.10 1.24
CA GLU A 165 -16.81 0.71 2.41
C GLU A 165 -15.75 1.74 2.02
N ALA A 166 -14.77 1.36 1.19
CA ALA A 166 -13.76 2.28 0.68
C ALA A 166 -14.38 3.39 -0.18
N ARG A 167 -15.33 3.05 -1.06
CA ARG A 167 -16.05 4.02 -1.89
C ARG A 167 -16.78 5.04 -1.03
N ARG A 168 -17.55 4.58 -0.03
CA ARG A 168 -18.26 5.48 0.90
C ARG A 168 -17.30 6.42 1.64
N LEU A 169 -16.14 5.91 2.07
CA LEU A 169 -15.14 6.72 2.74
C LEU A 169 -14.59 7.81 1.81
N LEU A 170 -14.21 7.46 0.59
CA LEU A 170 -13.69 8.40 -0.41
C LEU A 170 -14.73 9.48 -0.77
N GLU A 171 -16.00 9.09 -0.91
CA GLU A 171 -17.10 10.04 -1.17
C GLU A 171 -17.40 10.97 0.02
N THR A 172 -17.27 10.45 1.24
CA THR A 172 -17.49 11.25 2.46
C THR A 172 -16.50 12.40 2.55
N PHE A 173 -15.23 12.15 2.26
CA PHE A 173 -14.20 13.19 2.30
C PHE A 173 -14.13 14.03 1.02
N ASN A 174 -14.47 13.45 -0.12
CA ASN A 174 -14.55 14.11 -1.42
C ASN A 174 -13.37 15.07 -1.72
N THR A 175 -12.16 14.61 -1.49
CA THR A 175 -10.92 15.38 -1.71
C THR A 175 -9.96 14.68 -2.65
N SER A 176 -9.13 15.45 -3.37
CA SER A 176 -8.04 14.91 -4.18
C SER A 176 -6.89 14.36 -3.34
N ARG A 177 -6.83 14.69 -2.05
CA ARG A 177 -5.77 14.24 -1.14
C ARG A 177 -5.98 12.84 -0.57
N LEU A 178 -7.19 12.29 -0.70
CA LEU A 178 -7.48 10.90 -0.29
C LEU A 178 -7.66 10.03 -1.53
N ARG A 179 -6.84 9.02 -1.65
CA ARG A 179 -6.78 8.08 -2.78
C ARG A 179 -6.66 6.65 -2.27
N LEU A 180 -6.44 5.73 -3.18
CA LEU A 180 -6.47 4.30 -2.90
C LEU A 180 -5.17 3.61 -3.31
N VAL A 181 -4.68 2.71 -2.45
CA VAL A 181 -3.84 1.58 -2.83
C VAL A 181 -4.76 0.40 -3.11
N LEU A 182 -4.72 -0.15 -4.32
CA LEU A 182 -5.47 -1.36 -4.62
C LEU A 182 -4.58 -2.59 -4.50
N ASP A 183 -4.87 -3.42 -3.51
CA ASP A 183 -4.36 -4.78 -3.37
C ASP A 183 -5.54 -5.74 -3.53
N ALA A 184 -5.61 -6.44 -4.66
CA ALA A 184 -6.72 -7.35 -4.94
C ALA A 184 -6.79 -8.51 -3.92
N ALA A 185 -5.64 -9.02 -3.46
CA ALA A 185 -5.59 -10.09 -2.47
C ALA A 185 -6.14 -9.64 -1.10
N ASN A 186 -5.97 -8.36 -0.76
CA ASN A 186 -6.49 -7.79 0.49
C ASN A 186 -8.01 -7.58 0.52
N LEU A 187 -8.68 -7.70 -0.63
CA LEU A 187 -10.14 -7.64 -0.72
C LEU A 187 -10.81 -9.03 -0.65
N ILE A 188 -10.01 -10.10 -0.75
CA ILE A 188 -10.53 -11.46 -0.91
C ILE A 188 -10.14 -12.32 0.29
N ARG A 189 -11.13 -12.65 1.12
CA ARG A 189 -10.95 -13.69 2.16
C ARG A 189 -10.85 -15.07 1.48
N PRO A 190 -10.04 -16.03 1.96
CA PRO A 190 -9.93 -17.36 1.36
C PRO A 190 -11.29 -18.04 1.12
N ILE A 191 -12.22 -17.93 2.05
CA ILE A 191 -13.60 -18.47 1.91
C ILE A 191 -14.39 -17.81 0.78
N LYS A 192 -13.98 -16.65 0.31
CA LYS A 192 -14.63 -15.88 -0.77
C LYS A 192 -13.99 -16.07 -2.15
N LEU A 193 -12.95 -16.89 -2.26
CA LEU A 193 -12.32 -17.21 -3.56
C LEU A 193 -13.32 -17.60 -4.67
N PRO A 194 -14.40 -18.39 -4.41
CA PRO A 194 -15.40 -18.67 -5.45
C PRO A 194 -16.13 -17.43 -5.99
N TYR A 195 -16.09 -16.32 -5.28
CA TYR A 195 -16.73 -15.04 -5.66
C TYR A 195 -15.71 -13.99 -6.15
N MET A 196 -14.47 -14.38 -6.40
CA MET A 196 -13.36 -13.49 -6.77
C MET A 196 -13.72 -12.59 -7.94
N SER A 197 -14.27 -13.15 -9.02
CA SER A 197 -14.65 -12.37 -10.21
C SER A 197 -15.64 -11.25 -9.89
N ALA A 198 -16.65 -11.52 -9.06
CA ALA A 198 -17.61 -10.49 -8.62
C ALA A 198 -16.92 -9.43 -7.75
N ILE A 199 -16.09 -9.85 -6.79
CA ILE A 199 -15.35 -8.93 -5.91
C ILE A 199 -14.43 -8.00 -6.73
N LEU A 200 -13.70 -8.53 -7.72
CA LEU A 200 -12.86 -7.72 -8.60
C LEU A 200 -13.70 -6.78 -9.47
N ASN A 201 -14.84 -7.24 -10.03
CA ASN A 201 -15.74 -6.37 -10.79
C ASN A 201 -16.24 -5.19 -9.97
N ASP A 202 -16.71 -5.45 -8.74
CA ASP A 202 -17.19 -4.42 -7.82
C ASP A 202 -16.05 -3.45 -7.44
N ALA A 203 -14.87 -3.99 -7.12
CA ALA A 203 -13.71 -3.18 -6.74
C ALA A 203 -13.34 -2.19 -7.86
N PHE A 204 -13.21 -2.63 -9.09
CA PHE A 204 -12.85 -1.74 -10.20
C PHE A 204 -13.96 -0.81 -10.63
N SER A 205 -15.22 -1.24 -10.58
CA SER A 205 -16.38 -0.39 -10.84
C SER A 205 -16.49 0.77 -9.85
N LEU A 206 -16.24 0.49 -8.57
CA LEU A 206 -16.39 1.48 -7.50
C LEU A 206 -15.12 2.33 -7.28
N LEU A 207 -13.94 1.76 -7.48
CA LEU A 207 -12.68 2.33 -7.01
C LEU A 207 -11.68 2.66 -8.11
N GLY A 208 -11.88 2.20 -9.35
CA GLY A 208 -10.87 2.29 -10.43
C GLY A 208 -10.28 3.69 -10.63
N SER A 209 -11.11 4.74 -10.56
CA SER A 209 -10.67 6.14 -10.72
C SER A 209 -9.93 6.74 -9.52
N TYR A 210 -9.88 6.03 -8.39
CA TYR A 210 -9.22 6.49 -7.17
C TYR A 210 -7.84 5.86 -6.96
N ILE A 211 -7.46 4.87 -7.77
CA ILE A 211 -6.22 4.11 -7.62
C ILE A 211 -5.03 4.98 -7.97
N VAL A 212 -4.12 5.18 -7.01
CA VAL A 212 -2.82 5.86 -7.23
C VAL A 212 -1.63 4.92 -7.09
N LEU A 213 -1.84 3.76 -6.45
CA LEU A 213 -0.86 2.70 -6.32
C LEU A 213 -1.57 1.35 -6.40
N ALA A 214 -0.94 0.36 -7.04
CA ALA A 214 -1.44 -1.00 -7.11
C ALA A 214 -0.42 -1.97 -6.52
N HIS A 215 -0.88 -2.95 -5.74
CA HIS A 215 -0.05 -4.01 -5.19
C HIS A 215 -0.23 -5.32 -5.96
N ALA A 216 0.86 -6.06 -6.13
CA ALA A 216 0.85 -7.44 -6.58
C ALA A 216 1.19 -8.34 -5.39
N LYS A 217 0.18 -8.94 -4.85
CA LYS A 217 0.21 -9.97 -3.82
C LYS A 217 -0.80 -11.04 -4.20
N ASP A 218 -0.61 -12.26 -3.75
CA ASP A 218 -1.52 -13.35 -4.04
C ASP A 218 -2.37 -13.73 -2.82
N VAL A 219 -3.41 -14.49 -3.04
CA VAL A 219 -4.27 -15.06 -2.00
C VAL A 219 -4.35 -16.56 -2.21
N SER A 220 -4.16 -17.32 -1.15
CA SER A 220 -4.23 -18.79 -1.21
C SER A 220 -5.33 -19.29 -0.27
N ARG A 221 -5.98 -20.37 -0.67
CA ARG A 221 -7.01 -21.04 0.12
C ARG A 221 -6.49 -21.48 1.48
N ASP A 222 -5.27 -22.00 1.51
CA ASP A 222 -4.64 -22.58 2.69
C ASP A 222 -3.49 -21.72 3.25
N GLY A 223 -3.26 -20.55 2.66
CA GLY A 223 -2.19 -19.63 3.03
C GLY A 223 -2.57 -18.67 4.15
N ALA A 224 -1.55 -18.19 4.88
CA ALA A 224 -1.74 -17.09 5.80
C ALA A 224 -2.09 -15.81 5.02
N PRO A 225 -3.10 -15.05 5.43
CA PRO A 225 -3.45 -13.79 4.77
C PRO A 225 -2.23 -12.87 4.62
N GLY A 226 -2.03 -12.33 3.42
CA GLY A 226 -0.99 -11.36 3.15
C GLY A 226 0.43 -11.89 2.97
N LYS A 227 0.63 -13.22 2.88
CA LYS A 227 1.95 -13.86 2.77
C LYS A 227 2.11 -14.78 1.56
N THR A 228 1.27 -14.65 0.57
CA THR A 228 1.37 -15.45 -0.66
C THR A 228 1.97 -14.60 -1.76
N ALA A 229 3.11 -15.04 -2.29
CA ALA A 229 3.81 -14.34 -3.37
C ALA A 229 3.02 -14.40 -4.68
N PRO A 230 3.10 -13.37 -5.55
CA PRO A 230 2.45 -13.38 -6.86
C PRO A 230 2.79 -14.63 -7.67
N GLY A 231 1.77 -15.33 -8.15
CA GLY A 231 1.87 -16.58 -8.90
C GLY A 231 1.96 -17.84 -8.06
N GLN A 232 1.83 -17.74 -6.74
CA GLN A 232 1.83 -18.90 -5.84
C GLN A 232 0.48 -19.15 -5.16
N GLY A 233 -0.55 -18.42 -5.54
CA GLY A 233 -1.89 -18.51 -4.98
C GLY A 233 -2.96 -18.73 -6.03
N ASP A 234 -4.15 -18.31 -5.69
CA ASP A 234 -5.39 -18.53 -6.45
C ASP A 234 -5.93 -17.22 -7.08
N LEU A 235 -5.21 -16.08 -6.99
CA LEU A 235 -5.67 -14.81 -7.55
C LEU A 235 -5.68 -14.88 -9.09
N ASP A 236 -6.81 -14.54 -9.70
CA ASP A 236 -6.93 -14.37 -11.15
C ASP A 236 -6.20 -13.08 -11.60
N PHE A 237 -4.88 -13.19 -11.81
CA PHE A 237 -4.05 -12.07 -12.26
C PHE A 237 -4.41 -11.59 -13.66
N ASP A 238 -4.92 -12.44 -14.54
CA ASP A 238 -5.36 -12.02 -15.88
C ASP A 238 -6.54 -11.06 -15.79
N SER A 239 -7.54 -11.42 -15.00
CA SER A 239 -8.68 -10.55 -14.70
C SER A 239 -8.26 -9.29 -13.95
N TYR A 240 -7.42 -9.41 -12.92
CA TYR A 240 -6.95 -8.28 -12.11
C TYR A 240 -6.22 -7.24 -12.97
N LEU A 241 -5.20 -7.66 -13.73
CA LEU A 241 -4.37 -6.76 -14.52
C LEU A 241 -5.12 -6.16 -15.71
N SER A 242 -6.01 -6.92 -16.35
CA SER A 242 -6.88 -6.40 -17.42
C SER A 242 -7.80 -5.30 -16.91
N LYS A 243 -8.41 -5.49 -15.73
CA LYS A 243 -9.27 -4.46 -15.11
C LYS A 243 -8.47 -3.24 -14.66
N LEU A 244 -7.27 -3.45 -14.12
CA LEU A 244 -6.37 -2.37 -13.73
C LEU A 244 -5.98 -1.51 -14.95
N ALA A 245 -5.66 -2.14 -16.06
CA ALA A 245 -5.39 -1.44 -17.31
C ALA A 245 -6.63 -0.69 -17.84
N ALA A 246 -7.80 -1.34 -17.82
CA ALA A 246 -9.06 -0.77 -18.27
C ALA A 246 -9.55 0.41 -17.41
N SER A 247 -9.16 0.47 -16.13
CA SER A 247 -9.46 1.61 -15.23
C SER A 247 -8.68 2.88 -15.59
N GLY A 248 -7.74 2.81 -16.53
CA GLY A 248 -6.88 3.92 -16.93
C GLY A 248 -5.66 4.09 -16.01
N TYR A 249 -5.42 3.18 -15.08
CA TYR A 249 -4.26 3.23 -14.19
C TYR A 249 -2.94 3.15 -14.97
N LYS A 250 -2.01 4.06 -14.68
CA LYS A 250 -0.69 4.18 -15.33
C LYS A 250 0.49 4.05 -14.36
N GLY A 251 0.20 3.92 -13.07
CA GLY A 251 1.22 3.79 -12.04
C GLY A 251 1.90 2.42 -12.02
N PRO A 252 2.85 2.22 -11.08
CA PRO A 252 3.57 0.98 -10.91
C PRO A 252 2.72 -0.10 -10.21
N LEU A 253 3.06 -1.36 -10.52
CA LEU A 253 2.55 -2.53 -9.81
C LEU A 253 3.61 -3.00 -8.80
N ILE A 254 3.36 -2.78 -7.52
CA ILE A 254 4.32 -3.02 -6.44
C ILE A 254 4.16 -4.45 -5.90
N ILE A 255 5.20 -5.25 -6.06
CA ILE A 255 5.27 -6.59 -5.45
C ILE A 255 5.37 -6.44 -3.92
N HIS A 256 4.55 -7.23 -3.22
CA HIS A 256 4.42 -7.17 -1.78
C HIS A 256 4.08 -8.56 -1.18
N GLY A 257 4.37 -8.76 0.12
CA GLY A 257 3.94 -9.95 0.86
C GLY A 257 4.71 -11.24 0.53
N LEU A 258 6.02 -11.12 0.24
CA LEU A 258 6.88 -12.25 -0.11
C LEU A 258 8.27 -12.14 0.54
N ASP A 259 8.98 -13.26 0.57
CA ASP A 259 10.40 -13.31 0.93
C ASP A 259 11.29 -13.02 -0.28
N GLU A 260 12.52 -12.54 -0.04
CA GLU A 260 13.49 -12.19 -1.09
C GLU A 260 13.74 -13.34 -2.08
N SER A 261 13.79 -14.57 -1.61
CA SER A 261 13.99 -15.76 -2.45
C SER A 261 12.89 -16.00 -3.49
N GLN A 262 11.69 -15.45 -3.26
CA GLN A 262 10.53 -15.60 -4.14
C GLN A 262 10.47 -14.50 -5.22
N VAL A 263 11.27 -13.44 -5.07
CA VAL A 263 11.24 -12.25 -5.95
C VAL A 263 11.46 -12.61 -7.42
N PRO A 264 12.48 -13.42 -7.82
CA PRO A 264 12.71 -13.72 -9.23
C PRO A 264 11.53 -14.41 -9.92
N ALA A 265 10.92 -15.38 -9.23
CA ALA A 265 9.79 -16.13 -9.76
C ALA A 265 8.55 -15.23 -9.92
N SER A 266 8.27 -14.36 -8.92
CA SER A 266 7.15 -13.43 -8.97
C SER A 266 7.30 -12.37 -10.07
N ILE A 267 8.53 -11.87 -10.30
CA ILE A 267 8.81 -10.94 -11.41
C ILE A 267 8.58 -11.63 -12.76
N ALA A 268 9.08 -12.85 -12.95
CA ALA A 268 8.90 -13.59 -14.20
C ALA A 268 7.41 -13.82 -14.48
N PHE A 269 6.65 -14.26 -13.48
CA PHE A 269 5.21 -14.44 -13.57
C PHE A 269 4.49 -13.14 -13.95
N LEU A 270 4.76 -12.03 -13.27
CA LEU A 270 4.10 -10.77 -13.55
C LEU A 270 4.46 -10.18 -14.92
N ARG A 271 5.71 -10.36 -15.39
CA ARG A 271 6.11 -9.96 -16.73
C ARG A 271 5.33 -10.71 -17.81
N GLU A 272 5.16 -12.01 -17.66
CA GLU A 272 4.33 -12.84 -18.55
C GLU A 272 2.88 -12.33 -18.59
N LYS A 273 2.26 -12.13 -17.44
CA LYS A 273 0.89 -11.64 -17.31
C LYS A 273 0.70 -10.24 -17.90
N LEU A 274 1.63 -9.32 -17.65
CA LEU A 274 1.58 -7.96 -18.21
C LEU A 274 1.76 -7.94 -19.73
N ALA A 275 2.62 -8.83 -20.27
CA ALA A 275 2.78 -8.97 -21.73
C ALA A 275 1.48 -9.44 -22.40
N ALA A 276 0.76 -10.39 -21.80
CA ALA A 276 -0.53 -10.85 -22.28
C ALA A 276 -1.60 -9.74 -22.29
N VAL A 277 -1.67 -8.93 -21.24
CA VAL A 277 -2.59 -7.78 -21.18
C VAL A 277 -2.24 -6.72 -22.22
N GLY A 278 -0.96 -6.42 -22.44
CA GLY A 278 -0.50 -5.49 -23.47
C GLY A 278 -0.87 -5.93 -24.89
N ALA A 279 -0.81 -7.23 -25.17
CA ALA A 279 -1.18 -7.80 -26.47
C ALA A 279 -2.70 -7.78 -26.75
N GLN A 280 -3.54 -7.72 -25.71
CA GLN A 280 -5.00 -7.63 -25.86
C GLN A 280 -5.50 -6.19 -26.08
N ALA A 281 -4.69 -5.20 -25.73
CA ALA A 281 -5.05 -3.77 -25.79
C ALA A 281 -4.59 -3.06 -27.07
N GLY A 282 -3.81 -3.72 -27.95
CA GLY A 282 -3.33 -3.26 -29.26
C GLY A 282 -4.09 -3.91 -30.40
#